data_74128846fcbe00bf812c33ebbf710d69
#
_entry.id   74128846fcbe00bf812c33ebbf710d69
#
_cell.length_a   1.000
_cell.length_b   1.000
_cell.length_c   1.000
_cell.angle_alpha   90.00
_cell.angle_beta   90.00
_cell.angle_gamma   90.00
#
_symmetry.space_group_name_H-M   'P 1'
#
loop_
_entity.id
_entity.type
_entity.pdbx_description
1 polymer ?
#
loop_
_entity_poly.entity_id
_entity_poly.type
_entity_poly.pdbx_seq_one_letter_code
_entity_poly.pdbx_strand_id
1 'polypeptide(L)'
;MKIGKIITINDISVEIILSSNDIKIGDILEVEDNNKYVFEVVEINNISATCISLYSTRGLQKGSIVIKKNDGLEVEYSDKILGRVFDSYGDVIDDLPFESEKKVKVSHNTVSLKEVKVENDPLWTGIKVIDFFAPLQKGFKMGLLGGAGVGKTVLIKELIHNIYASSNSNAVFVGAGERSREGRELYDDMKSSNLLDKMAMVYGQMGDNPVSRSKSVATGLRMAEYLRDEKGQDVLIFIDNIYRFIQAKAEISTDLKELLIENGYPANMAGEVSDIEERINSTDKGSITSFQAIYIPADDLTDDAVQTVMSYMDGQIVLDRKIAELGLYPAINVFKSTSRLIDKDKIGERHFSLVERVLANLTRYEELEEIIAVLGIEELSEEDKLVFYRSRKLRNYFSQPMFVAEAFTNIKGVFVDIEDVLNDVENILNGKYDNIDESKFRYIGKCDGQEWNKG
;
A
#
# COMPACT_ATOMS: atom_id res chain seq x y z
N MET A 1 13.68 -28.32 -24.44
CA MET A 1 14.13 -28.06 -25.83
C MET A 1 15.26 -27.04 -25.82
N LYS A 2 16.37 -27.27 -26.54
CA LYS A 2 17.49 -26.31 -26.57
C LYS A 2 17.10 -25.12 -27.39
N ILE A 3 17.21 -23.92 -26.78
CA ILE A 3 16.87 -22.64 -27.40
C ILE A 3 18.09 -21.97 -28.01
N GLY A 4 19.23 -22.00 -27.33
CA GLY A 4 20.43 -21.38 -27.81
C GLY A 4 21.61 -21.44 -26.86
N LYS A 5 22.57 -20.52 -27.04
CA LYS A 5 23.77 -20.39 -26.19
C LYS A 5 23.98 -18.96 -25.77
N ILE A 6 24.44 -18.74 -24.56
CA ILE A 6 24.78 -17.44 -24.00
C ILE A 6 26.00 -16.86 -24.71
N ILE A 7 25.87 -15.64 -25.22
CA ILE A 7 26.95 -14.91 -25.91
C ILE A 7 27.43 -13.67 -25.15
N THR A 8 26.53 -13.01 -24.41
CA THR A 8 26.86 -11.84 -23.61
C THR A 8 26.22 -11.96 -22.23
N ILE A 9 26.94 -11.53 -21.20
CA ILE A 9 26.46 -11.50 -19.82
C ILE A 9 26.79 -10.12 -19.27
N ASN A 10 25.77 -9.38 -18.86
CA ASN A 10 25.88 -8.15 -18.09
C ASN A 10 25.44 -8.44 -16.64
N ASP A 11 25.19 -7.41 -15.84
CA ASP A 11 24.79 -7.60 -14.43
C ASP A 11 23.44 -8.35 -14.33
N ILE A 12 22.42 -7.86 -14.99
CA ILE A 12 21.09 -8.48 -15.00
C ILE A 12 20.61 -8.94 -16.37
N SER A 13 21.25 -8.53 -17.46
CA SER A 13 20.86 -8.91 -18.82
C SER A 13 21.79 -9.97 -19.41
N VAL A 14 21.22 -10.87 -20.18
CA VAL A 14 21.92 -11.96 -20.86
C VAL A 14 21.45 -11.99 -22.30
N GLU A 15 22.39 -12.02 -23.23
CA GLU A 15 22.09 -12.19 -24.67
C GLU A 15 22.37 -13.64 -25.08
N ILE A 16 21.42 -14.23 -25.79
CA ILE A 16 21.43 -15.64 -26.21
C ILE A 16 21.38 -15.67 -27.74
N ILE A 17 22.34 -16.34 -28.38
CA ILE A 17 22.25 -16.67 -29.80
C ILE A 17 21.27 -17.83 -29.99
N LEU A 18 20.27 -17.65 -30.84
CA LEU A 18 19.20 -18.61 -31.02
C LEU A 18 19.62 -19.76 -31.94
N SER A 19 19.25 -20.97 -31.53
CA SER A 19 19.34 -22.19 -32.33
C SER A 19 17.96 -22.73 -32.73
N SER A 20 16.90 -22.12 -32.16
CA SER A 20 15.50 -22.46 -32.41
C SER A 20 14.66 -21.20 -32.42
N ASN A 21 13.61 -21.17 -33.23
CA ASN A 21 12.64 -20.09 -33.31
C ASN A 21 11.43 -20.33 -32.40
N ASP A 22 11.42 -21.39 -31.59
CA ASP A 22 10.35 -21.69 -30.65
C ASP A 22 10.55 -20.96 -29.32
N ILE A 23 10.52 -19.65 -29.41
CA ILE A 23 10.71 -18.71 -28.29
C ILE A 23 9.78 -17.51 -28.46
N LYS A 24 9.25 -17.01 -27.36
CA LYS A 24 8.37 -15.85 -27.29
C LYS A 24 8.83 -14.89 -26.17
N ILE A 25 8.48 -13.63 -26.29
CA ILE A 25 8.64 -12.66 -25.19
C ILE A 25 7.84 -13.15 -24.00
N GLY A 26 8.45 -13.08 -22.82
CA GLY A 26 7.89 -13.58 -21.56
C GLY A 26 8.21 -15.04 -21.25
N ASP A 27 8.77 -15.82 -22.21
CA ASP A 27 9.19 -17.20 -21.93
C ASP A 27 10.27 -17.24 -20.84
N ILE A 28 10.20 -18.26 -20.00
CA ILE A 28 11.19 -18.54 -18.96
C ILE A 28 12.17 -19.58 -19.46
N LEU A 29 13.43 -19.23 -19.42
CA LEU A 29 14.56 -20.06 -19.85
C LEU A 29 15.44 -20.41 -18.66
N GLU A 30 16.14 -21.53 -18.73
CA GLU A 30 17.16 -21.93 -17.74
C GLU A 30 18.40 -22.53 -18.40
N VAL A 31 19.51 -22.57 -17.68
CA VAL A 31 20.75 -23.23 -18.15
C VAL A 31 20.58 -24.77 -18.02
N GLU A 32 20.85 -25.52 -19.08
CA GLU A 32 20.57 -26.98 -19.21
C GLU A 32 21.13 -27.80 -18.03
N ASP A 33 22.34 -27.47 -17.55
CA ASP A 33 23.03 -28.25 -16.51
C ASP A 33 23.01 -27.53 -15.14
N ASN A 34 22.33 -26.40 -15.04
CA ASN A 34 22.31 -25.58 -13.81
C ASN A 34 21.06 -24.71 -13.70
N ASN A 35 20.03 -25.25 -13.06
CA ASN A 35 18.74 -24.60 -12.85
C ASN A 35 18.79 -23.37 -11.93
N LYS A 36 19.94 -23.03 -11.35
CA LYS A 36 20.16 -21.80 -10.59
C LYS A 36 20.01 -20.55 -11.46
N TYR A 37 20.34 -20.64 -12.76
CA TYR A 37 20.29 -19.51 -13.67
C TYR A 37 19.01 -19.57 -14.50
N VAL A 38 18.11 -18.66 -14.22
CA VAL A 38 16.78 -18.56 -14.84
C VAL A 38 16.62 -17.18 -15.44
N PHE A 39 16.08 -17.10 -16.63
CA PHE A 39 15.95 -15.88 -17.42
C PHE A 39 14.55 -15.71 -17.95
N GLU A 40 14.09 -14.47 -18.09
CA GLU A 40 12.87 -14.11 -18.80
C GLU A 40 13.24 -13.41 -20.11
N VAL A 41 12.64 -13.82 -21.22
CA VAL A 41 12.87 -13.22 -22.55
C VAL A 41 12.15 -11.87 -22.62
N VAL A 42 12.90 -10.81 -22.89
CA VAL A 42 12.35 -9.44 -23.01
C VAL A 42 12.39 -8.88 -24.44
N GLU A 43 13.33 -9.38 -25.27
CA GLU A 43 13.43 -8.95 -26.65
C GLU A 43 13.90 -10.11 -27.52
N ILE A 44 13.39 -10.18 -28.76
CA ILE A 44 13.78 -11.19 -29.74
C ILE A 44 14.15 -10.49 -31.03
N ASN A 45 15.39 -10.74 -31.49
CA ASN A 45 15.89 -10.35 -32.79
C ASN A 45 15.99 -11.60 -33.70
N ASN A 46 16.29 -11.42 -34.99
CA ASN A 46 16.32 -12.51 -35.97
C ASN A 46 17.22 -13.68 -35.55
N ILE A 47 18.33 -13.41 -34.86
CA ILE A 47 19.37 -14.42 -34.51
C ILE A 47 19.67 -14.49 -33.01
N SER A 48 19.17 -13.56 -32.24
CA SER A 48 19.43 -13.49 -30.78
C SER A 48 18.19 -13.10 -29.98
N ALA A 49 18.21 -13.39 -28.70
CA ALA A 49 17.24 -12.90 -27.74
C ALA A 49 17.96 -12.25 -26.55
N THR A 50 17.42 -11.12 -26.11
CA THR A 50 17.82 -10.46 -24.87
C THR A 50 16.92 -10.96 -23.75
N CYS A 51 17.52 -11.37 -22.66
CA CYS A 51 16.82 -11.88 -21.48
C CYS A 51 17.25 -11.14 -20.23
N ILE A 52 16.35 -11.00 -19.27
CA ILE A 52 16.68 -10.54 -17.91
C ILE A 52 16.81 -11.71 -16.97
N SER A 53 17.81 -11.67 -16.09
CA SER A 53 18.06 -12.75 -15.13
C SER A 53 17.18 -12.56 -13.89
N LEU A 54 16.42 -13.60 -13.54
CA LEU A 54 15.60 -13.57 -12.33
C LEU A 54 16.47 -13.62 -11.06
N TYR A 55 17.61 -14.30 -11.12
CA TYR A 55 18.58 -14.43 -10.01
C TYR A 55 19.93 -13.82 -10.38
N SER A 56 20.90 -13.92 -9.48
CA SER A 56 22.26 -13.42 -9.74
C SER A 56 22.93 -14.14 -10.90
N THR A 57 23.55 -13.37 -11.81
CA THR A 57 24.35 -13.88 -12.93
C THR A 57 25.77 -14.29 -12.54
N ARG A 58 26.16 -14.12 -11.27
CA ARG A 58 27.52 -14.41 -10.79
C ARG A 58 27.86 -15.89 -10.96
N GLY A 59 28.95 -16.16 -11.69
CA GLY A 59 29.40 -17.53 -12.00
C GLY A 59 28.79 -18.13 -13.26
N LEU A 60 27.87 -17.43 -13.93
CA LEU A 60 27.33 -17.81 -15.24
C LEU A 60 28.46 -17.76 -16.29
N GLN A 61 28.48 -18.73 -17.19
CA GLN A 61 29.55 -18.86 -18.22
C GLN A 61 29.01 -18.58 -19.61
N LYS A 62 29.80 -17.86 -20.39
CA LYS A 62 29.59 -17.70 -21.83
C LYS A 62 29.63 -19.06 -22.52
N GLY A 63 28.72 -19.30 -23.47
CA GLY A 63 28.61 -20.58 -24.18
C GLY A 63 27.71 -21.60 -23.47
N SER A 64 27.22 -21.34 -22.27
CA SER A 64 26.25 -22.21 -21.61
C SER A 64 25.01 -22.40 -22.48
N ILE A 65 24.50 -23.62 -22.53
CA ILE A 65 23.32 -24.01 -23.30
C ILE A 65 22.08 -23.60 -22.50
N VAL A 66 21.12 -22.99 -23.18
CA VAL A 66 19.87 -22.52 -22.59
C VAL A 66 18.71 -23.33 -23.14
N ILE A 67 17.82 -23.75 -22.25
CA ILE A 67 16.60 -24.51 -22.56
C ILE A 67 15.37 -23.71 -22.11
N LYS A 68 14.24 -23.97 -22.77
CA LYS A 68 12.95 -23.42 -22.34
C LYS A 68 12.42 -24.19 -21.15
N LYS A 69 12.05 -23.47 -20.09
CA LYS A 69 11.44 -24.01 -18.88
C LYS A 69 9.91 -23.91 -18.94
N ASN A 70 9.38 -22.69 -19.08
CA ASN A 70 7.94 -22.41 -19.08
C ASN A 70 7.59 -21.31 -20.10
N ASP A 71 6.29 -21.19 -20.41
CA ASP A 71 5.71 -20.13 -21.26
C ASP A 71 5.37 -18.85 -20.48
N GLY A 72 6.12 -18.52 -19.42
CA GLY A 72 5.96 -17.37 -18.55
C GLY A 72 6.28 -17.70 -17.11
N LEU A 73 6.44 -16.67 -16.28
CA LEU A 73 6.62 -16.85 -14.84
C LEU A 73 5.33 -17.40 -14.24
N GLU A 74 5.43 -18.51 -13.52
CA GLU A 74 4.32 -19.18 -12.86
C GLU A 74 4.53 -19.16 -11.35
N VAL A 75 3.45 -18.95 -10.60
CA VAL A 75 3.42 -19.08 -9.14
C VAL A 75 2.55 -20.26 -8.75
N GLU A 76 2.89 -20.89 -7.66
CA GLU A 76 2.18 -22.03 -7.13
C GLU A 76 1.11 -21.57 -6.14
N TYR A 77 -0.11 -22.06 -6.32
CA TYR A 77 -1.22 -21.78 -5.44
C TYR A 77 -1.80 -23.02 -4.79
N SER A 78 -2.29 -22.80 -3.58
CA SER A 78 -3.23 -23.69 -2.91
C SER A 78 -4.11 -22.85 -1.99
N ASP A 79 -5.10 -23.47 -1.36
CA ASP A 79 -5.91 -22.81 -0.32
C ASP A 79 -5.07 -22.39 0.91
N LYS A 80 -3.82 -22.83 0.96
CA LYS A 80 -2.88 -22.60 2.07
C LYS A 80 -1.88 -21.48 1.80
N ILE A 81 -2.14 -20.53 0.87
CA ILE A 81 -1.26 -19.36 0.68
C ILE A 81 -1.33 -18.39 1.85
N LEU A 82 -2.47 -18.35 2.56
CA LEU A 82 -2.61 -17.51 3.74
C LEU A 82 -1.74 -18.06 4.89
N GLY A 83 -1.14 -17.16 5.63
CA GLY A 83 -0.20 -17.50 6.69
C GLY A 83 1.24 -17.73 6.20
N ARG A 84 1.50 -17.62 4.89
CA ARG A 84 2.77 -17.98 4.26
C ARG A 84 3.54 -16.78 3.72
N VAL A 85 4.85 -16.99 3.58
CA VAL A 85 5.78 -15.99 3.04
C VAL A 85 6.41 -16.52 1.77
N PHE A 86 6.36 -15.71 0.73
CA PHE A 86 6.85 -16.02 -0.60
C PHE A 86 7.91 -15.01 -1.04
N ASP A 87 8.80 -15.46 -1.92
CA ASP A 87 9.68 -14.56 -2.66
C ASP A 87 8.95 -13.91 -3.87
N SER A 88 9.67 -13.11 -4.62
CA SER A 88 9.15 -12.41 -5.80
C SER A 88 8.72 -13.32 -6.95
N TYR A 89 9.10 -14.56 -6.93
CA TYR A 89 8.79 -15.55 -7.96
C TYR A 89 7.74 -16.57 -7.52
N GLY A 90 7.23 -16.40 -6.28
CA GLY A 90 6.20 -17.26 -5.70
C GLY A 90 6.72 -18.52 -5.01
N ASP A 91 8.04 -18.63 -4.82
CA ASP A 91 8.62 -19.70 -4.03
C ASP A 91 8.46 -19.38 -2.52
N VAL A 92 8.11 -20.42 -1.74
CA VAL A 92 7.93 -20.30 -0.28
C VAL A 92 9.28 -20.13 0.40
N ILE A 93 9.41 -19.12 1.28
CA ILE A 93 10.65 -18.78 2.00
C ILE A 93 10.52 -18.83 3.53
N ASP A 94 9.44 -19.40 4.06
CA ASP A 94 9.19 -19.55 5.50
C ASP A 94 9.64 -20.91 6.08
N ASP A 95 10.34 -21.72 5.29
CA ASP A 95 10.85 -23.05 5.65
C ASP A 95 9.78 -24.08 6.04
N LEU A 96 8.49 -23.78 5.80
CA LEU A 96 7.40 -24.71 6.06
C LEU A 96 6.99 -25.47 4.78
N PRO A 97 6.54 -26.73 4.88
CA PRO A 97 6.06 -27.46 3.72
C PRO A 97 4.91 -26.74 3.01
N PHE A 98 4.94 -26.67 1.71
CA PHE A 98 3.88 -26.11 0.89
C PHE A 98 3.50 -27.08 -0.22
N GLU A 99 2.24 -27.47 -0.26
CA GLU A 99 1.69 -28.34 -1.30
C GLU A 99 0.93 -27.45 -2.29
N SER A 100 1.45 -27.40 -3.50
CA SER A 100 0.82 -26.69 -4.60
C SER A 100 -0.33 -27.51 -5.18
N GLU A 101 -1.48 -26.88 -5.37
CA GLU A 101 -2.63 -27.47 -6.07
C GLU A 101 -2.67 -27.05 -7.54
N LYS A 102 -2.16 -25.88 -7.85
CA LYS A 102 -2.25 -25.25 -9.18
C LYS A 102 -1.09 -24.32 -9.44
N LYS A 103 -0.61 -24.33 -10.69
CA LYS A 103 0.34 -23.32 -11.19
C LYS A 103 -0.41 -22.30 -12.04
N VAL A 104 -0.14 -21.03 -11.80
CA VAL A 104 -0.83 -19.92 -12.48
C VAL A 104 0.21 -18.91 -12.95
N LYS A 105 0.06 -18.42 -14.19
CA LYS A 105 0.96 -17.39 -14.72
C LYS A 105 0.81 -16.08 -13.94
N VAL A 106 1.92 -15.44 -13.63
CA VAL A 106 1.98 -14.11 -12.97
C VAL A 106 1.44 -13.03 -13.88
N SER A 107 1.79 -13.10 -15.19
CA SER A 107 1.19 -12.24 -16.20
C SER A 107 -0.29 -12.58 -16.34
N HIS A 108 -1.16 -11.60 -16.15
CA HIS A 108 -2.59 -11.73 -16.32
C HIS A 108 -3.09 -10.61 -17.21
N ASN A 109 -4.10 -10.90 -18.02
CA ASN A 109 -4.79 -9.85 -18.76
C ASN A 109 -5.56 -8.98 -17.78
N THR A 110 -5.59 -7.68 -18.03
CA THR A 110 -6.46 -6.76 -17.28
C THR A 110 -7.91 -7.23 -17.36
N VAL A 111 -8.65 -7.01 -16.28
CA VAL A 111 -10.07 -7.35 -16.22
C VAL A 111 -10.82 -6.60 -17.32
N SER A 112 -11.70 -7.30 -18.06
CA SER A 112 -12.49 -6.65 -19.09
C SER A 112 -13.39 -5.57 -18.48
N LEU A 113 -13.58 -4.44 -19.17
CA LEU A 113 -14.46 -3.35 -18.71
C LEU A 113 -15.88 -3.85 -18.37
N LYS A 114 -16.34 -4.94 -18.98
CA LYS A 114 -17.66 -5.55 -18.71
C LYS A 114 -17.72 -6.29 -17.37
N GLU A 115 -16.57 -6.68 -16.84
CA GLU A 115 -16.44 -7.43 -15.58
C GLU A 115 -16.11 -6.51 -14.40
N VAL A 116 -15.67 -5.29 -14.68
CA VAL A 116 -15.40 -4.28 -13.65
C VAL A 116 -16.71 -3.82 -13.05
N LYS A 117 -16.82 -3.92 -11.72
CA LYS A 117 -17.95 -3.44 -10.94
C LYS A 117 -17.58 -2.16 -10.21
N VAL A 118 -18.43 -1.16 -10.26
CA VAL A 118 -18.31 0.02 -9.42
C VAL A 118 -19.09 -0.24 -8.14
N GLU A 119 -18.36 -0.39 -7.04
CA GLU A 119 -18.97 -0.51 -5.72
C GLU A 119 -19.48 0.85 -5.24
N ASN A 120 -20.48 0.86 -4.36
CA ASN A 120 -21.01 2.07 -3.75
C ASN A 120 -20.93 2.04 -2.22
N ASP A 121 -20.64 0.87 -1.64
CA ASP A 121 -20.64 0.70 -0.20
C ASP A 121 -19.30 1.16 0.40
N PRO A 122 -19.32 2.09 1.39
CA PRO A 122 -18.11 2.48 2.11
C PRO A 122 -17.49 1.29 2.86
N LEU A 123 -16.17 1.28 2.94
CA LEU A 123 -15.39 0.35 3.75
C LEU A 123 -14.87 1.10 4.99
N TRP A 124 -15.55 0.93 6.10
CA TRP A 124 -15.19 1.61 7.35
C TRP A 124 -14.01 0.92 8.03
N THR A 125 -13.01 1.72 8.37
CA THR A 125 -11.79 1.22 9.01
C THR A 125 -11.88 1.22 10.53
N GLY A 126 -12.87 1.90 11.11
CA GLY A 126 -12.99 2.14 12.55
C GLY A 126 -11.93 3.08 13.12
N ILE A 127 -11.15 3.74 12.23
CA ILE A 127 -10.17 4.76 12.58
C ILE A 127 -10.81 6.12 12.29
N LYS A 128 -11.18 6.85 13.34
CA LYS A 128 -11.97 8.09 13.27
C LYS A 128 -11.48 9.07 12.20
N VAL A 129 -10.18 9.38 12.20
CA VAL A 129 -9.61 10.37 11.28
C VAL A 129 -9.63 9.91 9.83
N ILE A 130 -9.50 8.62 9.56
CA ILE A 130 -9.58 8.06 8.20
C ILE A 130 -11.03 8.07 7.73
N ASP A 131 -11.91 7.47 8.51
CA ASP A 131 -13.32 7.32 8.13
C ASP A 131 -14.02 8.67 7.97
N PHE A 132 -13.54 9.70 8.70
CA PHE A 132 -14.10 11.05 8.63
C PHE A 132 -13.54 11.87 7.45
N PHE A 133 -12.21 11.90 7.22
CA PHE A 133 -11.58 12.78 6.21
C PHE A 133 -11.15 12.08 4.92
N ALA A 134 -10.91 10.79 4.96
CA ALA A 134 -10.43 10.01 3.81
C ALA A 134 -11.11 8.62 3.77
N PRO A 135 -12.46 8.57 3.81
CA PRO A 135 -13.19 7.30 3.82
C PRO A 135 -12.90 6.46 2.60
N LEU A 136 -12.97 5.15 2.79
CA LEU A 136 -12.67 4.15 1.78
C LEU A 136 -13.92 3.50 1.21
N GLN A 137 -13.74 2.92 0.05
CA GLN A 137 -14.72 2.07 -0.63
C GLN A 137 -14.02 0.80 -1.11
N LYS A 138 -14.75 -0.30 -1.24
CA LYS A 138 -14.21 -1.51 -1.84
C LYS A 138 -13.72 -1.24 -3.27
N GLY A 139 -12.55 -1.75 -3.60
CA GLY A 139 -11.91 -1.51 -4.90
C GLY A 139 -11.13 -0.21 -5.01
N PHE A 140 -11.07 0.63 -3.96
CA PHE A 140 -10.30 1.86 -3.96
C PHE A 140 -8.79 1.62 -3.89
N LYS A 141 -8.07 2.57 -4.46
CA LYS A 141 -6.61 2.67 -4.40
C LYS A 141 -6.25 3.86 -3.51
N MET A 142 -5.69 3.56 -2.33
CA MET A 142 -5.33 4.58 -1.35
C MET A 142 -3.83 4.75 -1.25
N GLY A 143 -3.35 5.95 -1.54
CA GLY A 143 -1.96 6.32 -1.31
C GLY A 143 -1.68 6.56 0.17
N LEU A 144 -0.63 5.93 0.72
CA LEU A 144 -0.10 6.20 2.05
C LEU A 144 1.19 7.00 1.92
N LEU A 145 1.10 8.31 2.16
CA LEU A 145 2.22 9.23 2.06
C LEU A 145 2.78 9.54 3.45
N GLY A 146 4.08 9.60 3.57
CA GLY A 146 4.72 9.99 4.82
C GLY A 146 6.17 9.54 4.90
N GLY A 147 6.97 10.30 5.65
CA GLY A 147 8.37 10.03 5.90
C GLY A 147 8.58 8.81 6.82
N ALA A 148 9.83 8.53 7.14
CA ALA A 148 10.19 7.49 8.08
C ALA A 148 9.78 7.87 9.53
N GLY A 149 9.34 6.90 10.32
CA GLY A 149 9.09 7.07 11.76
C GLY A 149 7.78 7.77 12.13
N VAL A 150 6.87 8.02 11.19
CA VAL A 150 5.55 8.66 11.45
C VAL A 150 4.43 7.66 11.80
N GLY A 151 4.74 6.36 11.91
CA GLY A 151 3.76 5.34 12.29
C GLY A 151 3.09 4.61 11.11
N LYS A 152 3.67 4.67 9.89
CA LYS A 152 3.11 3.99 8.71
C LYS A 152 2.85 2.50 8.95
N THR A 153 3.85 1.76 9.42
CA THR A 153 3.73 0.32 9.68
C THR A 153 2.67 0.01 10.76
N VAL A 154 2.57 0.85 11.79
CA VAL A 154 1.55 0.71 12.84
C VAL A 154 0.16 0.92 12.24
N LEU A 155 -0.01 1.92 11.36
CA LEU A 155 -1.27 2.16 10.69
C LEU A 155 -1.67 1.02 9.75
N ILE A 156 -0.72 0.47 8.99
CA ILE A 156 -0.98 -0.70 8.11
C ILE A 156 -1.48 -1.89 8.94
N LYS A 157 -0.81 -2.20 10.06
CA LYS A 157 -1.23 -3.28 10.95
C LYS A 157 -2.62 -3.04 11.53
N GLU A 158 -2.93 -1.82 11.94
CA GLU A 158 -4.25 -1.45 12.48
C GLU A 158 -5.34 -1.58 11.43
N LEU A 159 -5.08 -1.15 10.19
CA LEU A 159 -6.01 -1.33 9.06
C LEU A 159 -6.29 -2.81 8.80
N ILE A 160 -5.25 -3.65 8.76
CA ILE A 160 -5.41 -5.10 8.58
C ILE A 160 -6.27 -5.68 9.71
N HIS A 161 -5.95 -5.34 10.96
CA HIS A 161 -6.70 -5.81 12.13
C HIS A 161 -8.18 -5.43 12.04
N ASN A 162 -8.47 -4.15 11.83
CA ASN A 162 -9.83 -3.61 11.89
C ASN A 162 -10.68 -4.06 10.71
N ILE A 163 -10.14 -4.01 9.49
CA ILE A 163 -10.90 -4.41 8.30
C ILE A 163 -11.14 -5.92 8.30
N TYR A 164 -10.14 -6.72 8.73
CA TYR A 164 -10.37 -8.15 8.90
C TYR A 164 -11.50 -8.42 9.93
N ALA A 165 -11.47 -7.76 11.09
CA ALA A 165 -12.49 -7.95 12.12
C ALA A 165 -13.91 -7.55 11.67
N SER A 166 -14.01 -6.52 10.79
CA SER A 166 -15.31 -6.00 10.32
C SER A 166 -15.86 -6.70 9.08
N SER A 167 -15.00 -7.11 8.12
CA SER A 167 -15.42 -7.59 6.80
C SER A 167 -14.96 -9.01 6.47
N ASN A 168 -14.17 -9.66 7.33
CA ASN A 168 -13.55 -10.96 7.09
C ASN A 168 -12.72 -11.03 5.78
N SER A 169 -12.19 -9.88 5.35
CA SER A 169 -11.37 -9.76 4.14
C SER A 169 -9.96 -10.27 4.39
N ASN A 170 -9.44 -11.09 3.49
CA ASN A 170 -8.04 -11.53 3.55
C ASN A 170 -7.12 -10.43 3.01
N ALA A 171 -5.85 -10.50 3.39
CA ALA A 171 -4.86 -9.52 2.99
C ALA A 171 -3.71 -10.16 2.19
N VAL A 172 -3.11 -9.38 1.30
CA VAL A 172 -1.83 -9.67 0.66
C VAL A 172 -0.90 -8.51 0.95
N PHE A 173 0.26 -8.79 1.54
CA PHE A 173 1.31 -7.79 1.75
C PHE A 173 2.42 -7.98 0.73
N VAL A 174 2.83 -6.90 0.09
CA VAL A 174 3.91 -6.88 -0.90
C VAL A 174 5.00 -5.94 -0.44
N GLY A 175 6.13 -6.49 -0.05
CA GLY A 175 7.36 -5.75 0.22
C GLY A 175 8.17 -5.58 -1.07
N ALA A 176 7.98 -4.49 -1.80
CA ALA A 176 8.74 -4.19 -3.01
C ALA A 176 10.00 -3.40 -2.67
N GLY A 177 11.15 -4.05 -2.65
CA GLY A 177 12.41 -3.46 -2.23
C GLY A 177 12.47 -3.18 -0.73
N GLU A 178 11.80 -4.00 0.08
CA GLU A 178 11.72 -3.82 1.53
C GLU A 178 13.00 -4.31 2.22
N ARG A 179 13.34 -3.72 3.35
CA ARG A 179 14.46 -4.18 4.18
C ARG A 179 14.10 -5.50 4.84
N SER A 180 15.01 -6.48 4.77
CA SER A 180 14.80 -7.81 5.36
C SER A 180 14.43 -7.76 6.84
N ARG A 181 14.99 -6.78 7.60
CA ARG A 181 14.68 -6.59 9.00
C ARG A 181 13.22 -6.13 9.21
N GLU A 182 12.78 -5.12 8.44
CA GLU A 182 11.41 -4.57 8.54
C GLU A 182 10.37 -5.62 8.11
N GLY A 183 10.67 -6.40 7.06
CA GLY A 183 9.85 -7.53 6.64
C GLY A 183 9.74 -8.61 7.72
N ARG A 184 10.85 -8.94 8.39
CA ARG A 184 10.85 -9.91 9.50
C ARG A 184 10.08 -9.39 10.71
N GLU A 185 10.28 -8.14 11.09
CA GLU A 185 9.53 -7.49 12.19
C GLU A 185 8.02 -7.52 11.89
N LEU A 186 7.60 -7.20 10.66
CA LEU A 186 6.18 -7.28 10.29
C LEU A 186 5.63 -8.70 10.40
N TYR A 187 6.37 -9.71 9.91
CA TYR A 187 5.98 -11.12 10.04
C TYR A 187 5.78 -11.52 11.51
N ASP A 188 6.76 -11.23 12.36
CA ASP A 188 6.71 -11.58 13.79
C ASP A 188 5.56 -10.84 14.51
N ASP A 189 5.29 -9.61 14.15
CA ASP A 189 4.17 -8.81 14.66
C ASP A 189 2.81 -9.37 14.23
N MET A 190 2.65 -9.75 12.94
CA MET A 190 1.41 -10.38 12.46
C MET A 190 1.16 -11.72 13.15
N LYS A 191 2.23 -12.50 13.37
CA LYS A 191 2.17 -13.77 14.09
C LYS A 191 1.76 -13.57 15.54
N SER A 192 2.35 -12.61 16.24
CA SER A 192 2.03 -12.33 17.66
C SER A 192 0.62 -11.79 17.85
N SER A 193 0.08 -11.08 16.85
CA SER A 193 -1.28 -10.53 16.85
C SER A 193 -2.33 -11.52 16.33
N ASN A 194 -1.98 -12.78 16.01
CA ASN A 194 -2.85 -13.79 15.43
C ASN A 194 -3.53 -13.35 14.11
N LEU A 195 -2.86 -12.51 13.34
CA LEU A 195 -3.34 -12.02 12.04
C LEU A 195 -2.65 -12.70 10.84
N LEU A 196 -1.58 -13.45 11.10
CA LEU A 196 -0.78 -14.07 10.04
C LEU A 196 -1.62 -15.01 9.16
N ASP A 197 -2.51 -15.82 9.76
CA ASP A 197 -3.37 -16.77 9.04
C ASP A 197 -4.36 -16.11 8.05
N LYS A 198 -4.45 -14.79 8.05
CA LYS A 198 -5.33 -13.99 7.19
C LYS A 198 -4.59 -13.24 6.11
N MET A 199 -3.29 -13.43 6.03
CA MET A 199 -2.43 -12.68 5.13
C MET A 199 -1.43 -13.59 4.41
N ALA A 200 -1.27 -13.37 3.10
CA ALA A 200 -0.12 -13.84 2.35
C ALA A 200 0.91 -12.71 2.24
N MET A 201 2.20 -13.03 2.35
CA MET A 201 3.28 -12.05 2.26
C MET A 201 4.20 -12.38 1.09
N VAL A 202 4.51 -11.38 0.27
CA VAL A 202 5.44 -11.51 -0.87
C VAL A 202 6.55 -10.49 -0.71
N TYR A 203 7.80 -10.93 -0.76
CA TYR A 203 8.96 -10.05 -0.58
C TYR A 203 9.90 -10.07 -1.77
N GLY A 204 10.16 -8.88 -2.34
CA GLY A 204 11.37 -8.56 -3.09
C GLY A 204 12.27 -7.72 -2.20
N GLN A 205 13.34 -8.32 -1.66
CA GLN A 205 14.17 -7.66 -0.68
C GLN A 205 14.99 -6.52 -1.30
N MET A 206 15.37 -5.53 -0.50
CA MET A 206 16.20 -4.40 -0.95
C MET A 206 17.56 -4.84 -1.53
N GLY A 207 18.11 -5.94 -1.01
CA GLY A 207 19.37 -6.52 -1.48
C GLY A 207 19.24 -7.39 -2.73
N ASP A 208 18.03 -7.68 -3.19
CA ASP A 208 17.80 -8.47 -4.39
C ASP A 208 18.08 -7.64 -5.65
N ASN A 209 18.23 -8.35 -6.77
CA ASN A 209 18.37 -7.69 -8.06
C ASN A 209 17.08 -6.89 -8.42
N PRO A 210 17.15 -5.91 -9.32
CA PRO A 210 15.98 -5.08 -9.66
C PRO A 210 14.83 -5.89 -10.28
N VAL A 211 15.12 -7.03 -10.94
CA VAL A 211 14.08 -7.89 -11.53
C VAL A 211 13.22 -8.50 -10.40
N SER A 212 13.84 -9.04 -9.35
CA SER A 212 13.14 -9.54 -8.17
C SER A 212 12.27 -8.46 -7.54
N ARG A 213 12.84 -7.28 -7.26
CA ARG A 213 12.09 -6.17 -6.67
C ARG A 213 10.86 -5.74 -7.50
N SER A 214 10.97 -5.75 -8.83
CA SER A 214 9.86 -5.41 -9.71
C SER A 214 8.80 -6.51 -9.81
N LYS A 215 9.19 -7.78 -9.79
CA LYS A 215 8.27 -8.92 -9.91
C LYS A 215 7.44 -9.15 -8.65
N SER A 216 7.91 -8.76 -7.47
CA SER A 216 7.16 -8.95 -6.21
C SER A 216 5.75 -8.36 -6.26
N VAL A 217 5.58 -7.17 -6.88
CA VAL A 217 4.27 -6.52 -7.01
C VAL A 217 3.33 -7.35 -7.89
N ALA A 218 3.81 -7.80 -9.05
CA ALA A 218 3.01 -8.62 -9.97
C ALA A 218 2.62 -9.97 -9.35
N THR A 219 3.53 -10.59 -8.59
CA THR A 219 3.27 -11.85 -7.87
C THR A 219 2.25 -11.67 -6.77
N GLY A 220 2.38 -10.62 -5.95
CA GLY A 220 1.40 -10.32 -4.90
C GLY A 220 0.01 -9.99 -5.46
N LEU A 221 -0.04 -9.20 -6.54
CA LEU A 221 -1.31 -8.94 -7.23
C LEU A 221 -1.94 -10.23 -7.75
N ARG A 222 -1.13 -11.15 -8.30
CA ARG A 222 -1.66 -12.43 -8.78
C ARG A 222 -2.26 -13.28 -7.66
N MET A 223 -1.69 -13.22 -6.45
CA MET A 223 -2.28 -13.84 -5.26
C MET A 223 -3.59 -13.18 -4.86
N ALA A 224 -3.66 -11.85 -4.88
CA ALA A 224 -4.89 -11.12 -4.60
C ALA A 224 -5.99 -11.44 -5.63
N GLU A 225 -5.65 -11.49 -6.92
CA GLU A 225 -6.57 -11.90 -7.99
C GLU A 225 -7.09 -13.33 -7.81
N TYR A 226 -6.23 -14.26 -7.39
CA TYR A 226 -6.66 -15.63 -7.10
C TYR A 226 -7.71 -15.68 -5.99
N LEU A 227 -7.49 -14.93 -4.89
CA LEU A 227 -8.45 -14.86 -3.79
C LEU A 227 -9.76 -14.19 -4.24
N ARG A 228 -9.69 -13.12 -5.06
CA ARG A 228 -10.87 -12.45 -5.61
C ARG A 228 -11.63 -13.34 -6.60
N ASP A 229 -10.95 -13.86 -7.62
CA ASP A 229 -11.60 -14.43 -8.81
C ASP A 229 -11.99 -15.90 -8.63
N GLU A 230 -11.19 -16.67 -7.89
CA GLU A 230 -11.43 -18.11 -7.68
C GLU A 230 -12.05 -18.42 -6.32
N LYS A 231 -11.80 -17.60 -5.30
CA LYS A 231 -12.39 -17.78 -3.96
C LYS A 231 -13.57 -16.86 -3.68
N GLY A 232 -13.81 -15.87 -4.54
CA GLY A 232 -14.93 -14.93 -4.38
C GLY A 232 -14.82 -14.04 -3.16
N GLN A 233 -13.60 -13.59 -2.82
CA GLN A 233 -13.32 -12.86 -1.60
C GLN A 233 -13.04 -11.39 -1.87
N ASP A 234 -13.33 -10.55 -0.89
CA ASP A 234 -12.79 -9.21 -0.81
C ASP A 234 -11.36 -9.28 -0.25
N VAL A 235 -10.43 -8.61 -0.92
CA VAL A 235 -9.01 -8.69 -0.62
C VAL A 235 -8.45 -7.29 -0.40
N LEU A 236 -7.65 -7.16 0.66
CA LEU A 236 -6.81 -5.98 0.86
C LEU A 236 -5.41 -6.27 0.33
N ILE A 237 -4.87 -5.38 -0.50
CA ILE A 237 -3.47 -5.46 -0.89
C ILE A 237 -2.70 -4.26 -0.34
N PHE A 238 -1.61 -4.55 0.36
CA PHE A 238 -0.68 -3.54 0.87
C PHE A 238 0.61 -3.63 0.07
N ILE A 239 1.03 -2.52 -0.56
CA ILE A 239 2.27 -2.45 -1.34
C ILE A 239 3.22 -1.47 -0.66
N ASP A 240 4.29 -1.98 -0.09
CA ASP A 240 5.35 -1.17 0.51
C ASP A 240 6.70 -1.51 -0.16
N ASN A 241 7.17 -0.73 -1.10
CA ASN A 241 6.77 0.59 -1.53
C ASN A 241 6.62 0.64 -3.06
N ILE A 242 5.53 1.18 -3.59
CA ILE A 242 5.31 1.23 -5.05
C ILE A 242 6.35 2.07 -5.78
N TYR A 243 6.91 3.11 -5.15
CA TYR A 243 7.98 3.91 -5.71
C TYR A 243 9.24 3.07 -5.99
N ARG A 244 9.55 2.10 -5.14
CA ARG A 244 10.70 1.19 -5.34
C ARG A 244 10.50 0.22 -6.49
N PHE A 245 9.25 -0.13 -6.80
CA PHE A 245 8.93 -0.86 -8.03
C PHE A 245 9.36 -0.04 -9.26
N ILE A 246 9.03 1.26 -9.31
CA ILE A 246 9.42 2.15 -10.41
C ILE A 246 10.94 2.30 -10.48
N GLN A 247 11.64 2.46 -9.35
CA GLN A 247 13.10 2.48 -9.31
C GLN A 247 13.71 1.19 -9.88
N ALA A 248 13.17 0.03 -9.51
CA ALA A 248 13.64 -1.26 -10.02
C ALA A 248 13.45 -1.35 -11.55
N LYS A 249 12.33 -0.85 -12.07
CA LYS A 249 12.11 -0.75 -13.53
C LYS A 249 13.12 0.18 -14.22
N ALA A 250 13.43 1.33 -13.61
CA ALA A 250 14.45 2.24 -14.13
C ALA A 250 15.85 1.61 -14.18
N GLU A 251 16.22 0.82 -13.17
CA GLU A 251 17.48 0.07 -13.15
C GLU A 251 17.51 -0.99 -14.27
N ILE A 252 16.39 -1.72 -14.49
CA ILE A 252 16.27 -2.70 -15.59
C ILE A 252 16.42 -2.02 -16.95
N SER A 253 15.67 -0.93 -17.19
CA SER A 253 15.74 -0.16 -18.44
C SER A 253 17.13 0.39 -18.70
N THR A 254 17.85 0.82 -17.67
CA THR A 254 19.25 1.27 -17.76
C THR A 254 20.17 0.14 -18.25
N ASP A 255 20.06 -1.07 -17.68
CA ASP A 255 20.87 -2.23 -18.07
C ASP A 255 20.54 -2.70 -19.50
N LEU A 256 19.26 -2.65 -19.88
CA LEU A 256 18.79 -2.94 -21.25
C LEU A 256 19.13 -1.82 -22.26
N LYS A 257 19.66 -0.67 -21.79
CA LYS A 257 19.97 0.50 -22.62
C LYS A 257 18.76 1.11 -23.32
N GLU A 258 17.61 1.02 -22.66
CA GLU A 258 16.38 1.65 -23.11
C GLU A 258 16.42 3.17 -22.91
N LEU A 259 15.51 3.87 -23.59
CA LEU A 259 15.39 5.32 -23.47
C LEU A 259 14.85 5.70 -22.09
N LEU A 260 15.57 6.57 -21.39
CA LEU A 260 15.14 7.20 -20.15
C LEU A 260 14.71 8.64 -20.40
N ILE A 261 13.71 9.12 -19.63
CA ILE A 261 13.34 10.54 -19.60
C ILE A 261 14.34 11.35 -18.76
N GLU A 262 14.20 12.68 -18.76
CA GLU A 262 15.15 13.62 -18.15
C GLU A 262 15.46 13.31 -16.67
N ASN A 263 14.45 12.85 -15.89
CA ASN A 263 14.60 12.50 -14.48
C ASN A 263 15.09 11.05 -14.23
N GLY A 264 15.53 10.33 -15.27
CA GLY A 264 16.09 8.98 -15.14
C GLY A 264 15.06 7.86 -15.04
N TYR A 265 13.78 8.14 -15.25
CA TYR A 265 12.73 7.13 -15.29
C TYR A 265 12.59 6.52 -16.70
N PRO A 266 12.05 5.28 -16.81
CA PRO A 266 11.75 4.68 -18.11
C PRO A 266 10.76 5.53 -18.91
N ALA A 267 10.96 5.64 -20.22
CA ALA A 267 10.02 6.37 -21.07
C ALA A 267 8.60 5.78 -21.09
N ASN A 268 8.46 4.47 -20.80
CA ASN A 268 7.20 3.74 -20.68
C ASN A 268 6.68 3.61 -19.24
N MET A 269 7.22 4.38 -18.29
CA MET A 269 6.87 4.30 -16.85
C MET A 269 5.36 4.32 -16.59
N ALA A 270 4.63 5.22 -17.28
CA ALA A 270 3.18 5.30 -17.13
C ALA A 270 2.47 4.00 -17.54
N GLY A 271 2.95 3.33 -18.58
CA GLY A 271 2.45 2.01 -18.99
C GLY A 271 2.73 0.93 -17.96
N GLU A 272 3.95 0.89 -17.41
CA GLU A 272 4.35 -0.07 -16.38
C GLU A 272 3.53 0.08 -15.07
N VAL A 273 3.24 1.32 -14.68
CA VAL A 273 2.37 1.60 -13.53
C VAL A 273 0.92 1.22 -13.86
N SER A 274 0.43 1.56 -15.06
CA SER A 274 -0.91 1.21 -15.54
C SER A 274 -1.15 -0.29 -15.48
N ASP A 275 -0.19 -1.10 -15.93
CA ASP A 275 -0.29 -2.58 -15.94
C ASP A 275 -0.51 -3.17 -14.54
N ILE A 276 -0.02 -2.50 -13.51
CA ILE A 276 -0.23 -2.87 -12.11
C ILE A 276 -1.57 -2.32 -11.60
N GLU A 277 -1.82 -1.04 -11.81
CA GLU A 277 -2.97 -0.34 -11.22
C GLU A 277 -4.31 -0.80 -11.80
N GLU A 278 -4.37 -1.10 -13.10
CA GLU A 278 -5.59 -1.59 -13.75
C GLU A 278 -6.01 -3.01 -13.34
N ARG A 279 -5.15 -3.73 -12.64
CA ARG A 279 -5.47 -5.04 -12.04
C ARG A 279 -6.17 -4.92 -10.68
N ILE A 280 -6.02 -3.75 -10.04
CA ILE A 280 -6.63 -3.43 -8.73
C ILE A 280 -8.03 -2.87 -8.97
N ASN A 281 -9.04 -3.72 -8.84
CA ASN A 281 -10.44 -3.35 -9.09
C ASN A 281 -11.41 -4.32 -8.41
N SER A 282 -12.71 -3.96 -8.45
CA SER A 282 -13.81 -4.84 -8.05
C SER A 282 -14.43 -5.51 -9.27
N THR A 283 -14.89 -6.74 -9.09
CA THR A 283 -15.62 -7.56 -10.07
C THR A 283 -16.88 -8.14 -9.42
N ASP A 284 -17.71 -8.83 -10.18
CA ASP A 284 -18.86 -9.54 -9.63
C ASP A 284 -18.48 -10.68 -8.65
N LYS A 285 -17.21 -11.08 -8.64
CA LYS A 285 -16.70 -12.16 -7.78
C LYS A 285 -16.18 -11.67 -6.43
N GLY A 286 -15.66 -10.44 -6.38
CA GLY A 286 -15.07 -9.83 -5.20
C GLY A 286 -14.31 -8.57 -5.54
N SER A 287 -13.63 -7.98 -4.56
CA SER A 287 -12.90 -6.72 -4.71
C SER A 287 -11.43 -6.84 -4.31
N ILE A 288 -10.58 -6.01 -4.92
CA ILE A 288 -9.21 -5.74 -4.45
C ILE A 288 -9.14 -4.27 -4.08
N THR A 289 -8.96 -4.00 -2.79
CA THR A 289 -8.73 -2.64 -2.26
C THR A 289 -7.27 -2.49 -1.90
N SER A 290 -6.60 -1.45 -2.39
CA SER A 290 -5.18 -1.28 -2.17
C SER A 290 -4.83 -0.12 -1.24
N PHE A 291 -3.78 -0.35 -0.43
CA PHE A 291 -3.05 0.68 0.30
C PHE A 291 -1.61 0.66 -0.19
N GLN A 292 -1.19 1.74 -0.83
CA GLN A 292 0.11 1.81 -1.47
C GLN A 292 0.99 2.85 -0.77
N ALA A 293 2.06 2.39 -0.13
CA ALA A 293 3.04 3.29 0.42
C ALA A 293 3.80 3.99 -0.73
N ILE A 294 3.77 5.31 -0.72
CA ILE A 294 4.44 6.14 -1.72
C ILE A 294 5.55 6.92 -1.01
N TYR A 295 6.80 6.65 -1.41
CA TYR A 295 7.93 7.46 -0.98
C TYR A 295 8.01 8.71 -1.86
N ILE A 296 8.20 9.85 -1.22
CA ILE A 296 8.32 11.14 -1.91
C ILE A 296 9.78 11.57 -1.81
N PRO A 297 10.55 11.52 -2.90
CA PRO A 297 11.95 11.96 -2.90
C PRO A 297 12.06 13.45 -2.53
N ALA A 298 12.93 13.78 -1.59
CA ALA A 298 13.17 15.14 -1.13
C ALA A 298 11.88 15.93 -0.75
N ASP A 299 10.81 15.22 -0.36
CA ASP A 299 9.47 15.78 -0.10
C ASP A 299 8.87 16.54 -1.32
N ASP A 300 9.32 16.21 -2.53
CA ASP A 300 8.86 16.81 -3.79
C ASP A 300 7.68 16.02 -4.37
N LEU A 301 6.49 16.56 -4.21
CA LEU A 301 5.26 16.01 -4.79
C LEU A 301 5.18 16.16 -6.32
N THR A 302 6.08 16.93 -6.94
CA THR A 302 6.09 17.14 -8.40
C THR A 302 6.95 16.13 -9.15
N ASP A 303 7.59 15.19 -8.43
CA ASP A 303 8.33 14.08 -9.03
C ASP A 303 7.45 13.26 -9.98
N ASP A 304 7.95 12.94 -11.16
CA ASP A 304 7.18 12.28 -12.23
C ASP A 304 6.63 10.91 -11.82
N ALA A 305 7.40 10.14 -11.05
CA ALA A 305 6.96 8.83 -10.57
C ALA A 305 5.85 8.98 -9.51
N VAL A 306 6.01 9.96 -8.59
CA VAL A 306 4.99 10.25 -7.58
C VAL A 306 3.69 10.69 -8.26
N GLN A 307 3.76 11.65 -9.21
CA GLN A 307 2.60 12.13 -9.95
C GLN A 307 1.92 11.01 -10.74
N THR A 308 2.71 10.14 -11.40
CA THR A 308 2.17 9.00 -12.16
C THR A 308 1.38 8.08 -11.25
N VAL A 309 1.92 7.65 -10.10
CA VAL A 309 1.20 6.79 -9.14
C VAL A 309 -0.03 7.50 -8.59
N MET A 310 0.12 8.77 -8.17
CA MET A 310 -0.99 9.55 -7.61
C MET A 310 -2.16 9.72 -8.56
N SER A 311 -1.94 9.74 -9.88
CA SER A 311 -3.00 9.84 -10.88
C SER A 311 -3.97 8.65 -10.87
N TYR A 312 -3.55 7.49 -10.36
CA TYR A 312 -4.38 6.29 -10.21
C TYR A 312 -5.09 6.20 -8.85
N MET A 313 -4.68 7.02 -7.87
CA MET A 313 -5.23 6.93 -6.52
C MET A 313 -6.65 7.52 -6.44
N ASP A 314 -7.53 6.83 -5.74
CA ASP A 314 -8.88 7.31 -5.39
C ASP A 314 -8.89 8.20 -4.15
N GLY A 315 -7.82 8.15 -3.39
CA GLY A 315 -7.61 8.99 -2.22
C GLY A 315 -6.18 8.85 -1.68
N GLN A 316 -5.89 9.68 -0.70
CA GLN A 316 -4.59 9.66 -0.03
C GLN A 316 -4.71 9.89 1.47
N ILE A 317 -3.88 9.22 2.22
CA ILE A 317 -3.68 9.42 3.66
C ILE A 317 -2.25 9.91 3.85
N VAL A 318 -2.11 11.13 4.37
CA VAL A 318 -0.81 11.77 4.55
C VAL A 318 -0.44 11.77 6.02
N LEU A 319 0.61 11.03 6.36
CA LEU A 319 1.19 11.02 7.70
C LEU A 319 2.17 12.18 7.87
N ASP A 320 2.07 12.90 8.97
CA ASP A 320 2.82 14.13 9.21
C ASP A 320 3.66 14.04 10.49
N ARG A 321 4.94 14.38 10.37
CA ARG A 321 5.87 14.33 11.50
C ARG A 321 5.54 15.35 12.59
N LYS A 322 5.05 16.54 12.22
CA LYS A 322 4.67 17.56 13.20
C LYS A 322 3.53 17.08 14.11
N ILE A 323 2.57 16.35 13.54
CA ILE A 323 1.46 15.75 14.29
C ILE A 323 1.97 14.62 15.19
N ALA A 324 2.91 13.80 14.70
CA ALA A 324 3.54 12.75 15.50
C ALA A 324 4.34 13.34 16.69
N GLU A 325 5.05 14.45 16.50
CA GLU A 325 5.77 15.18 17.56
C GLU A 325 4.85 15.74 18.65
N LEU A 326 3.60 16.05 18.33
CA LEU A 326 2.57 16.42 19.30
C LEU A 326 2.03 15.19 20.08
N GLY A 327 2.48 14.00 19.72
CA GLY A 327 2.01 12.74 20.29
C GLY A 327 0.54 12.47 19.96
N LEU A 328 0.07 12.84 18.79
CA LEU A 328 -1.28 12.56 18.31
C LEU A 328 -1.22 11.43 17.27
N TYR A 329 -1.78 10.28 17.57
CA TYR A 329 -1.78 9.11 16.68
C TYR A 329 -3.21 8.62 16.41
N PRO A 330 -3.48 8.16 15.15
CA PRO A 330 -2.58 8.17 14.00
C PRO A 330 -2.21 9.59 13.57
N ALA A 331 -0.95 9.80 13.19
CA ALA A 331 -0.41 11.13 12.91
C ALA A 331 -0.79 11.60 11.48
N ILE A 332 -2.09 11.69 11.20
CA ILE A 332 -2.65 12.00 9.89
C ILE A 332 -2.88 13.49 9.74
N ASN A 333 -2.36 14.07 8.66
CA ASN A 333 -2.62 15.46 8.27
C ASN A 333 -3.97 15.55 7.55
N VAL A 334 -4.96 16.10 8.21
CA VAL A 334 -6.34 16.17 7.71
C VAL A 334 -6.52 17.13 6.53
N PHE A 335 -5.64 18.13 6.36
CA PHE A 335 -5.69 19.06 5.23
C PHE A 335 -5.12 18.46 3.93
N LYS A 336 -4.23 17.47 4.07
CA LYS A 336 -3.56 16.82 2.93
C LYS A 336 -4.16 15.45 2.61
N SER A 337 -4.96 14.89 3.52
CA SER A 337 -5.63 13.60 3.32
C SER A 337 -7.00 13.81 2.69
N THR A 338 -7.33 13.01 1.71
CA THR A 338 -8.59 13.15 0.97
C THR A 338 -9.02 11.82 0.33
N SER A 339 -10.29 11.75 -0.04
CA SER A 339 -10.87 10.64 -0.78
C SER A 339 -11.93 11.14 -1.75
N ARG A 340 -12.08 10.46 -2.90
CA ARG A 340 -13.16 10.69 -3.86
C ARG A 340 -14.56 10.40 -3.29
N LEU A 341 -14.65 9.80 -2.12
CA LEU A 341 -15.91 9.62 -1.40
C LEU A 341 -16.38 10.88 -0.70
N ILE A 342 -15.53 11.87 -0.44
CA ILE A 342 -15.94 13.15 0.14
C ILE A 342 -16.69 13.97 -0.91
N ASP A 343 -17.93 13.56 -1.13
CA ASP A 343 -18.89 14.15 -2.07
C ASP A 343 -20.31 13.96 -1.51
N LYS A 344 -21.17 14.97 -1.61
CA LYS A 344 -22.53 14.97 -1.04
C LYS A 344 -23.37 13.78 -1.50
N ASP A 345 -23.23 13.43 -2.78
CA ASP A 345 -24.03 12.40 -3.40
C ASP A 345 -23.55 10.97 -3.05
N LYS A 346 -22.31 10.85 -2.55
CA LYS A 346 -21.68 9.56 -2.20
C LYS A 346 -21.73 9.28 -0.71
N ILE A 347 -21.29 10.24 0.12
CA ILE A 347 -21.13 10.02 1.56
C ILE A 347 -22.30 10.60 2.37
N GLY A 348 -23.17 11.38 1.72
CA GLY A 348 -24.30 12.06 2.33
C GLY A 348 -23.99 13.48 2.80
N GLU A 349 -25.01 14.34 2.77
CA GLU A 349 -24.88 15.77 3.06
C GLU A 349 -24.36 16.07 4.47
N ARG A 350 -24.81 15.27 5.46
CA ARG A 350 -24.40 15.46 6.87
C ARG A 350 -22.90 15.28 7.04
N HIS A 351 -22.34 14.18 6.56
CA HIS A 351 -20.91 13.89 6.68
C HIS A 351 -20.09 14.95 5.92
N PHE A 352 -20.44 15.21 4.66
CA PHE A 352 -19.77 16.22 3.84
C PHE A 352 -19.74 17.59 4.52
N SER A 353 -20.88 18.09 5.01
CA SER A 353 -20.97 19.37 5.69
C SER A 353 -20.15 19.42 7.00
N LEU A 354 -20.10 18.32 7.76
CA LEU A 354 -19.28 18.24 8.95
C LEU A 354 -17.79 18.31 8.63
N VAL A 355 -17.33 17.63 7.56
CA VAL A 355 -15.92 17.72 7.10
C VAL A 355 -15.58 19.17 6.75
N GLU A 356 -16.40 19.86 5.96
CA GLU A 356 -16.16 21.27 5.61
C GLU A 356 -16.09 22.17 6.86
N ARG A 357 -17.02 22.01 7.80
CA ARG A 357 -17.04 22.77 9.05
C ARG A 357 -15.80 22.53 9.92
N VAL A 358 -15.37 21.27 10.03
CA VAL A 358 -14.16 20.92 10.81
C VAL A 358 -12.93 21.51 10.16
N LEU A 359 -12.76 21.37 8.84
CA LEU A 359 -11.61 21.94 8.12
C LEU A 359 -11.57 23.46 8.24
N ALA A 360 -12.71 24.15 8.12
CA ALA A 360 -12.78 25.59 8.31
C ALA A 360 -12.36 26.00 9.74
N ASN A 361 -12.82 25.29 10.78
CA ASN A 361 -12.42 25.54 12.16
C ASN A 361 -10.93 25.28 12.39
N LEU A 362 -10.38 24.18 11.83
CA LEU A 362 -8.95 23.88 11.98
C LEU A 362 -8.06 24.87 11.21
N THR A 363 -8.49 25.35 10.04
CA THR A 363 -7.78 26.42 9.31
C THR A 363 -7.75 27.70 10.16
N ARG A 364 -8.91 28.09 10.72
CA ARG A 364 -8.96 29.26 11.61
C ARG A 364 -8.09 29.07 12.85
N TYR A 365 -8.05 27.87 13.39
CA TYR A 365 -7.19 27.52 14.51
C TYR A 365 -5.69 27.74 14.21
N GLU A 366 -5.19 27.33 13.02
CA GLU A 366 -3.80 27.59 12.63
C GLU A 366 -3.49 29.08 12.56
N GLU A 367 -4.39 29.90 12.00
CA GLU A 367 -4.25 31.36 11.99
C GLU A 367 -4.23 31.94 13.42
N LEU A 368 -5.09 31.45 14.31
CA LEU A 368 -5.15 31.89 15.70
C LEU A 368 -3.91 31.47 16.50
N GLU A 369 -3.30 30.33 16.24
CA GLU A 369 -2.03 29.93 16.88
C GLU A 369 -0.92 30.95 16.59
N GLU A 370 -0.83 31.48 15.36
CA GLU A 370 0.14 32.53 15.00
C GLU A 370 -0.13 33.83 15.74
N ILE A 371 -1.41 34.23 15.86
CA ILE A 371 -1.80 35.44 16.59
C ILE A 371 -1.49 35.28 18.08
N ILE A 372 -1.85 34.14 18.68
CA ILE A 372 -1.61 33.85 20.11
C ILE A 372 -0.11 33.86 20.43
N ALA A 373 0.73 33.33 19.53
CA ALA A 373 2.16 33.33 19.72
C ALA A 373 2.78 34.71 19.85
N VAL A 374 2.14 35.74 19.27
CA VAL A 374 2.63 37.13 19.29
C VAL A 374 1.93 37.96 20.36
N LEU A 375 0.61 37.84 20.47
CA LEU A 375 -0.22 38.77 21.28
C LEU A 375 -0.76 38.11 22.56
N GLY A 376 -0.78 36.81 22.65
CA GLY A 376 -1.42 36.09 23.75
C GLY A 376 -2.90 35.82 23.51
N ILE A 377 -3.44 34.82 24.23
CA ILE A 377 -4.82 34.32 24.06
C ILE A 377 -5.88 35.36 24.54
N GLU A 378 -5.49 36.24 25.46
CA GLU A 378 -6.42 37.25 26.04
C GLU A 378 -6.87 38.28 25.02
N GLU A 379 -6.07 38.50 23.96
CA GLU A 379 -6.39 39.49 22.91
C GLU A 379 -7.39 38.93 21.86
N LEU A 380 -7.74 37.65 21.94
CA LEU A 380 -8.73 37.08 21.05
C LEU A 380 -10.15 37.49 21.40
N SER A 381 -11.00 37.64 20.39
CA SER A 381 -12.44 37.76 20.58
C SER A 381 -13.01 36.52 21.28
N GLU A 382 -14.15 36.65 21.97
CA GLU A 382 -14.80 35.47 22.59
C GLU A 382 -15.21 34.42 21.58
N GLU A 383 -15.55 34.83 20.36
CA GLU A 383 -15.85 33.90 19.26
C GLU A 383 -14.60 33.14 18.82
N ASP A 384 -13.46 33.81 18.64
CA ASP A 384 -12.19 33.18 18.29
C ASP A 384 -11.67 32.27 19.40
N LYS A 385 -11.87 32.63 20.68
CA LYS A 385 -11.56 31.74 21.81
C LYS A 385 -12.37 30.44 21.75
N LEU A 386 -13.66 30.52 21.43
CA LEU A 386 -14.50 29.32 21.26
C LEU A 386 -13.99 28.44 20.09
N VAL A 387 -13.70 29.03 18.93
CA VAL A 387 -13.13 28.32 17.79
C VAL A 387 -11.82 27.64 18.18
N PHE A 388 -10.94 28.36 18.87
CA PHE A 388 -9.65 27.83 19.32
C PHE A 388 -9.78 26.61 20.23
N TYR A 389 -10.60 26.71 21.29
CA TYR A 389 -10.77 25.60 22.23
C TYR A 389 -11.52 24.40 21.61
N ARG A 390 -12.53 24.63 20.77
CA ARG A 390 -13.25 23.56 20.08
C ARG A 390 -12.36 22.84 19.07
N SER A 391 -11.50 23.59 18.35
CA SER A 391 -10.52 23.00 17.42
C SER A 391 -9.48 22.15 18.12
N ARG A 392 -9.00 22.55 19.31
CA ARG A 392 -8.13 21.73 20.15
C ARG A 392 -8.80 20.44 20.59
N LYS A 393 -10.10 20.51 20.97
CA LYS A 393 -10.89 19.31 21.30
C LYS A 393 -11.02 18.39 20.10
N LEU A 394 -11.35 18.91 18.91
CA LEU A 394 -11.43 18.14 17.67
C LEU A 394 -10.10 17.46 17.34
N ARG A 395 -8.99 18.19 17.39
CA ARG A 395 -7.66 17.65 17.12
C ARG A 395 -7.29 16.50 18.09
N ASN A 396 -7.60 16.67 19.37
CA ASN A 396 -7.38 15.63 20.37
C ASN A 396 -8.34 14.45 20.18
N TYR A 397 -9.61 14.70 19.85
CA TYR A 397 -10.62 13.69 19.60
C TYR A 397 -10.25 12.75 18.45
N PHE A 398 -9.64 13.27 17.37
CA PHE A 398 -9.19 12.44 16.25
C PHE A 398 -7.96 11.57 16.58
N SER A 399 -7.29 11.76 17.70
CA SER A 399 -6.37 10.75 18.24
C SER A 399 -7.16 9.54 18.76
N GLN A 400 -6.64 8.34 18.53
CA GLN A 400 -7.34 7.09 18.84
C GLN A 400 -6.38 6.04 19.37
N PRO A 401 -6.75 5.28 20.42
CA PRO A 401 -5.98 4.12 20.84
C PRO A 401 -6.13 3.01 19.81
N MET A 402 -5.01 2.42 19.40
CA MET A 402 -4.94 1.39 18.37
C MET A 402 -4.75 0.01 19.03
N PHE A 403 -5.40 -1.03 18.50
CA PHE A 403 -5.26 -2.41 18.96
C PHE A 403 -3.82 -2.90 18.87
N VAL A 404 -3.13 -2.60 17.78
CA VAL A 404 -1.75 -3.02 17.58
C VAL A 404 -0.74 -2.27 18.45
N ALA A 405 -1.14 -1.20 19.11
CA ALA A 405 -0.31 -0.41 20.01
C ALA A 405 -0.58 -0.68 21.50
N GLU A 406 -1.54 -1.52 21.85
CA GLU A 406 -1.92 -1.81 23.25
C GLU A 406 -0.73 -2.23 24.13
N ALA A 407 0.13 -3.10 23.62
CA ALA A 407 1.30 -3.60 24.34
C ALA A 407 2.32 -2.50 24.72
N PHE A 408 2.33 -1.39 23.98
CA PHE A 408 3.28 -0.29 24.19
C PHE A 408 2.65 0.86 24.98
N THR A 409 1.35 1.12 24.76
CA THR A 409 0.64 2.27 25.33
C THR A 409 -0.08 1.93 26.63
N ASN A 410 -0.35 0.64 26.90
CA ASN A 410 -1.23 0.15 27.95
C ASN A 410 -2.67 0.75 27.86
N ILE A 411 -3.07 1.24 26.66
CA ILE A 411 -4.41 1.73 26.40
C ILE A 411 -5.08 0.74 25.46
N LYS A 412 -6.27 0.26 25.83
CA LYS A 412 -7.03 -0.68 25.01
C LYS A 412 -7.46 -0.04 23.71
N GLY A 413 -7.22 -0.69 22.57
CA GLY A 413 -7.65 -0.26 21.24
C GLY A 413 -9.17 -0.22 21.12
N VAL A 414 -9.66 0.65 20.26
CA VAL A 414 -11.10 0.85 20.06
C VAL A 414 -11.41 1.02 18.58
N PHE A 415 -12.36 0.24 18.09
CA PHE A 415 -13.03 0.50 16.81
C PHE A 415 -14.17 1.50 17.05
N VAL A 416 -14.27 2.56 16.26
CA VAL A 416 -15.30 3.59 16.40
C VAL A 416 -16.14 3.65 15.13
N ASP A 417 -17.44 3.45 15.28
CA ASP A 417 -18.37 3.54 14.16
C ASP A 417 -18.50 4.98 13.66
N ILE A 418 -18.63 5.16 12.36
CA ILE A 418 -18.71 6.49 11.72
C ILE A 418 -19.86 7.32 12.27
N GLU A 419 -21.01 6.72 12.58
CA GLU A 419 -22.15 7.46 13.15
C GLU A 419 -21.83 8.05 14.53
N ASP A 420 -21.07 7.32 15.37
CA ASP A 420 -20.57 7.84 16.64
C ASP A 420 -19.61 9.02 16.40
N VAL A 421 -18.71 8.91 15.39
CA VAL A 421 -17.79 10.00 15.02
C VAL A 421 -18.56 11.25 14.58
N LEU A 422 -19.54 11.10 13.68
CA LEU A 422 -20.34 12.23 13.20
C LEU A 422 -21.11 12.91 14.36
N ASN A 423 -21.72 12.12 15.26
CA ASN A 423 -22.42 12.65 16.42
C ASN A 423 -21.48 13.42 17.36
N ASP A 424 -20.31 12.87 17.64
CA ASP A 424 -19.34 13.48 18.54
C ASP A 424 -18.77 14.77 17.97
N VAL A 425 -18.38 14.78 16.69
CA VAL A 425 -17.88 15.96 15.98
C VAL A 425 -18.95 17.07 15.97
N GLU A 426 -20.18 16.72 15.63
CA GLU A 426 -21.30 17.68 15.64
C GLU A 426 -21.53 18.26 17.05
N ASN A 427 -21.51 17.44 18.09
CA ASN A 427 -21.64 17.88 19.47
C ASN A 427 -20.50 18.81 19.93
N ILE A 428 -19.25 18.52 19.51
CA ILE A 428 -18.09 19.39 19.80
C ILE A 428 -18.24 20.73 19.09
N LEU A 429 -18.57 20.73 17.81
CA LEU A 429 -18.78 21.94 17.02
C LEU A 429 -19.91 22.83 17.57
N ASN A 430 -20.99 22.20 18.05
CA ASN A 430 -22.16 22.90 18.60
C ASN A 430 -22.00 23.31 20.09
N GLY A 431 -20.83 23.01 20.71
CA GLY A 431 -20.49 23.50 22.04
C GLY A 431 -21.01 22.66 23.21
N LYS A 432 -21.56 21.47 22.98
CA LYS A 432 -22.05 20.58 24.06
C LYS A 432 -20.97 20.29 25.10
N TYR A 433 -19.72 20.31 24.71
CA TYR A 433 -18.59 19.98 25.56
C TYR A 433 -17.68 21.18 25.89
N ASP A 434 -18.17 22.43 25.75
CA ASP A 434 -17.32 23.63 25.96
C ASP A 434 -16.73 23.71 27.37
N ASN A 435 -17.43 23.16 28.38
CA ASN A 435 -16.99 23.12 29.77
C ASN A 435 -16.00 21.94 30.07
N ILE A 436 -15.69 21.09 29.10
CA ILE A 436 -14.79 19.93 29.28
C ILE A 436 -13.39 20.32 28.80
N ASP A 437 -12.36 20.02 29.59
CA ASP A 437 -10.97 20.26 29.23
C ASP A 437 -10.57 19.46 27.96
N GLU A 438 -9.85 20.11 27.05
CA GLU A 438 -9.46 19.50 25.76
C GLU A 438 -8.57 18.26 25.90
N SER A 439 -7.82 18.13 27.00
CA SER A 439 -6.97 16.95 27.24
C SER A 439 -7.76 15.67 27.42
N LYS A 440 -9.01 15.79 27.88
CA LYS A 440 -9.91 14.64 28.09
C LYS A 440 -10.36 13.98 26.76
N PHE A 441 -10.22 14.66 25.64
CA PHE A 441 -10.55 14.12 24.31
C PHE A 441 -9.42 13.29 23.70
N ARG A 442 -8.28 13.20 24.38
CA ARG A 442 -7.10 12.50 23.85
C ARG A 442 -7.22 11.01 24.06
N TYR A 443 -7.01 10.23 22.99
CA TYR A 443 -7.05 8.77 23.00
C TYR A 443 -8.31 8.18 23.64
N ILE A 444 -9.46 8.74 23.32
CA ILE A 444 -10.76 8.15 23.63
C ILE A 444 -11.36 7.45 22.41
N GLY A 445 -12.31 6.57 22.60
CA GLY A 445 -13.15 6.04 21.54
C GLY A 445 -14.20 7.07 21.15
N LYS A 446 -15.43 6.92 21.68
CA LYS A 446 -16.51 7.89 21.52
C LYS A 446 -16.70 8.73 22.78
N CYS A 447 -17.35 9.89 22.63
CA CYS A 447 -17.64 10.79 23.74
C CYS A 447 -18.75 10.27 24.65
N ASP A 448 -19.71 9.53 24.08
CA ASP A 448 -20.81 8.97 24.85
C ASP A 448 -20.30 7.89 25.82
N GLY A 449 -20.78 7.96 27.07
CA GLY A 449 -20.34 7.06 28.13
C GLY A 449 -19.01 7.42 28.80
N GLN A 450 -18.37 8.54 28.42
CA GLN A 450 -17.16 9.02 29.10
C GLN A 450 -17.51 9.65 30.46
N GLU A 451 -16.78 9.25 31.50
CA GLU A 451 -16.90 9.88 32.82
C GLU A 451 -16.02 11.14 32.90
N TRP A 452 -16.53 12.26 32.39
CA TRP A 452 -15.80 13.56 32.31
C TRP A 452 -15.35 14.13 33.66
N ASN A 453 -15.95 13.67 34.80
CA ASN A 453 -15.80 14.28 36.12
C ASN A 453 -14.89 13.49 37.10
N LYS A 454 -14.16 12.47 36.64
CA LYS A 454 -13.21 11.73 37.52
C LYS A 454 -11.78 12.20 37.21
N GLY A 455 -11.30 13.18 37.98
CA GLY A 455 -9.89 13.62 37.99
C GLY A 455 -9.70 14.86 38.80
#